data_d4866cd10b1b7ef340312c3185f2c694
#
_entry.id   d4866cd10b1b7ef340312c3185f2c694
#
_cell.length_a   1.000
_cell.length_b   1.000
_cell.length_c   1.000
_cell.angle_alpha   90.00
_cell.angle_beta   90.00
_cell.angle_gamma   90.00
#
_symmetry.space_group_name_H-M   'P 1'
#
loop_
_entity.id
_entity.type
_entity.pdbx_description
1 polymer ?
#
loop_
_entity_poly.entity_id
_entity_poly.type
_entity_poly.pdbx_seq_one_letter_code
_entity_poly.pdbx_strand_id
1 'polypeptide(L)'
;RIPRSLIPAVDKGVQETMKDGIIAGYPLTGIRVAVYDGSYHSVDSNEMAFRAAARIGLRKACADADPVVLEPIEEVTVTIPESYAGAVMGDISASRGRVTGMETDERGDTVVIAQAPLAELTDYSTRLRSITRGTGDFTMKPAGYEQVPYDVQAKLVERYEEGRAK
;
A
#
# COMPACT_ATOMS: atom_id res chain seq x y z
N ARG A 1 29.84 22.34 7.06
CA ARG A 1 29.44 21.10 7.78
C ARG A 1 28.24 21.40 8.69
N ILE A 2 27.26 20.52 8.72
CA ILE A 2 26.10 20.65 9.59
C ILE A 2 26.52 20.43 11.04
N PRO A 3 26.18 21.35 11.99
CA PRO A 3 26.37 21.11 13.41
C PRO A 3 25.63 19.87 13.90
N ARG A 4 26.26 19.07 14.73
CA ARG A 4 25.65 17.82 15.27
C ARG A 4 24.34 18.09 16.02
N SER A 5 24.22 19.23 16.67
CA SER A 5 23.00 19.66 17.38
C SER A 5 21.78 19.85 16.49
N LEU A 6 21.96 20.06 15.18
CA LEU A 6 20.89 20.25 14.21
C LEU A 6 20.49 18.97 13.45
N ILE A 7 21.24 17.89 13.61
CA ILE A 7 20.90 16.59 12.98
C ILE A 7 19.54 16.05 13.47
N PRO A 8 19.17 16.14 14.77
CA PRO A 8 17.83 15.74 15.21
C PRO A 8 16.69 16.51 14.53
N ALA A 9 16.90 17.76 14.16
CA ALA A 9 15.92 18.55 13.40
C ALA A 9 15.73 18.01 11.99
N VAL A 10 16.80 17.58 11.34
CA VAL A 10 16.75 16.90 10.04
C VAL A 10 15.95 15.60 10.15
N ASP A 11 16.22 14.78 11.15
CA ASP A 11 15.49 13.53 11.40
C ASP A 11 13.99 13.78 11.60
N LYS A 12 13.61 14.76 12.40
CA LYS A 12 12.20 15.16 12.57
C LYS A 12 11.54 15.53 11.24
N GLY A 13 12.21 16.33 10.41
CA GLY A 13 11.71 16.70 9.08
C GLY A 13 11.53 15.51 8.16
N VAL A 14 12.44 14.57 8.19
CA VAL A 14 12.36 13.30 7.46
C VAL A 14 11.16 12.47 7.93
N GLN A 15 11.02 12.25 9.24
CA GLN A 15 9.94 11.45 9.81
C GLN A 15 8.56 12.02 9.49
N GLU A 16 8.39 13.34 9.57
CA GLU A 16 7.15 14.01 9.21
C GLU A 16 6.81 13.83 7.73
N THR A 17 7.81 13.99 6.86
CA THR A 17 7.60 13.81 5.41
C THR A 17 7.26 12.36 5.07
N MET A 18 7.89 11.39 5.73
CA MET A 18 7.54 9.98 5.57
C MET A 18 6.10 9.69 6.01
N LYS A 19 5.66 10.29 7.10
CA LYS A 19 4.30 10.13 7.61
C LYS A 19 3.25 10.77 6.69
N ASP A 20 3.54 11.96 6.17
CA ASP A 20 2.65 12.69 5.27
C ASP A 20 2.55 12.05 3.88
N GLY A 21 3.58 11.29 3.48
CA GLY A 21 3.70 10.72 2.16
C GLY A 21 4.16 11.72 1.09
N ILE A 22 4.39 11.22 -0.12
CA ILE A 22 4.97 11.98 -1.24
C ILE A 22 3.95 12.25 -2.34
N ILE A 23 3.36 11.19 -2.92
CA ILE A 23 2.55 11.30 -4.15
C ILE A 23 1.05 11.12 -3.94
N ALA A 24 0.62 10.44 -2.87
CA ALA A 24 -0.80 10.10 -2.67
C ALA A 24 -1.25 10.19 -1.20
N GLY A 25 -0.43 10.78 -0.31
CA GLY A 25 -0.78 11.00 1.10
C GLY A 25 -0.65 9.76 2.00
N TYR A 26 -0.19 8.63 1.46
CA TYR A 26 0.09 7.43 2.26
C TYR A 26 1.50 7.48 2.84
N PRO A 27 1.74 6.91 4.04
CA PRO A 27 3.07 6.87 4.64
C PRO A 27 4.11 6.27 3.71
N LEU A 28 5.26 6.93 3.60
CA LEU A 28 6.40 6.45 2.83
C LEU A 28 7.15 5.38 3.64
N THR A 29 7.51 4.28 2.99
CA THR A 29 8.25 3.17 3.61
C THR A 29 9.30 2.61 2.64
N GLY A 30 10.16 1.72 3.14
CA GLY A 30 11.14 1.02 2.30
C GLY A 30 12.31 1.89 1.84
N ILE A 31 12.58 3.01 2.51
CA ILE A 31 13.67 3.93 2.17
C ILE A 31 14.74 4.00 3.26
N ARG A 32 15.94 4.37 2.83
CA ARG A 32 17.03 4.78 3.70
C ARG A 32 17.41 6.22 3.37
N VAL A 33 17.41 7.09 4.36
CA VAL A 33 17.81 8.49 4.21
C VAL A 33 19.18 8.68 4.86
N ALA A 34 20.11 9.26 4.11
CA ALA A 34 21.45 9.60 4.61
C ALA A 34 21.73 11.07 4.35
N VAL A 35 22.12 11.79 5.39
CA VAL A 35 22.60 13.19 5.27
C VAL A 35 24.10 13.15 5.11
N TYR A 36 24.59 13.50 3.92
CA TYR A 36 26.00 13.47 3.59
C TYR A 36 26.63 14.87 3.48
N ASP A 37 25.84 15.91 3.24
CA ASP A 37 26.31 17.28 3.12
C ASP A 37 25.23 18.31 3.51
N GLY A 38 25.65 19.54 3.74
CA GLY A 38 24.79 20.69 4.01
C GLY A 38 25.59 21.92 4.42
N SER A 39 24.98 23.08 4.28
CA SER A 39 25.54 24.36 4.68
C SER A 39 24.95 24.85 6.02
N TYR A 40 25.69 25.69 6.68
CA TYR A 40 25.32 26.31 7.95
C TYR A 40 25.67 27.79 7.95
N HIS A 41 24.72 28.61 8.37
CA HIS A 41 24.89 30.05 8.59
C HIS A 41 24.49 30.41 10.02
N SER A 42 25.35 31.15 10.72
CA SER A 42 25.16 31.46 12.14
C SER A 42 23.89 32.24 12.48
N VAL A 43 23.32 32.94 11.49
CA VAL A 43 22.12 33.77 11.68
C VAL A 43 20.85 33.02 11.29
N ASP A 44 20.86 32.29 10.17
CA ASP A 44 19.66 31.72 9.55
C ASP A 44 19.47 30.23 9.84
N SER A 45 20.50 29.57 10.34
CA SER A 45 20.47 28.13 10.61
C SER A 45 19.96 27.85 12.03
N ASN A 46 18.74 27.37 12.11
CA ASN A 46 18.11 26.92 13.35
C ASN A 46 17.39 25.60 13.14
N GLU A 47 16.81 25.05 14.20
CA GLU A 47 16.08 23.78 14.15
C GLU A 47 14.94 23.80 13.11
N MET A 48 14.17 24.88 13.07
CA MET A 48 13.04 25.03 12.13
C MET A 48 13.51 25.04 10.67
N ALA A 49 14.58 25.79 10.38
CA ALA A 49 15.15 25.86 9.03
C ALA A 49 15.68 24.49 8.55
N PHE A 50 16.40 23.76 9.40
CA PHE A 50 16.90 22.43 9.06
C PHE A 50 15.79 21.40 8.90
N ARG A 51 14.75 21.46 9.72
CA ARG A 51 13.56 20.62 9.58
C ARG A 51 12.84 20.89 8.25
N ALA A 52 12.66 22.16 7.87
CA ALA A 52 12.07 22.56 6.60
C ALA A 52 12.93 22.13 5.40
N ALA A 53 14.24 22.33 5.46
CA ALA A 53 15.18 21.89 4.43
C ALA A 53 15.15 20.37 4.22
N ALA A 54 15.07 19.59 5.28
CA ALA A 54 14.94 18.13 5.23
C ALA A 54 13.65 17.71 4.53
N ARG A 55 12.53 18.35 4.84
CA ARG A 55 11.22 18.08 4.19
C ARG A 55 11.27 18.36 2.69
N ILE A 56 11.83 19.50 2.29
CA ILE A 56 11.97 19.88 0.87
C ILE A 56 12.92 18.91 0.16
N GLY A 57 14.08 18.64 0.75
CA GLY A 57 15.09 17.77 0.18
C GLY A 57 14.58 16.34 -0.03
N LEU A 58 13.90 15.77 0.97
CA LEU A 58 13.34 14.42 0.87
C LEU A 58 12.24 14.33 -0.20
N ARG A 59 11.33 15.32 -0.26
CA ARG A 59 10.29 15.35 -1.30
C ARG A 59 10.88 15.39 -2.70
N LYS A 60 11.89 16.22 -2.91
CA LYS A 60 12.59 16.31 -4.20
C LYS A 60 13.29 15.01 -4.56
N ALA A 61 14.05 14.44 -3.63
CA ALA A 61 14.76 13.19 -3.87
C ALA A 61 13.80 12.01 -4.17
N CYS A 62 12.66 11.96 -3.48
CA CYS A 62 11.65 10.93 -3.74
C CYS A 62 10.94 11.12 -5.08
N ALA A 63 10.67 12.36 -5.51
CA ALA A 63 10.09 12.62 -6.82
C ALA A 63 10.99 12.10 -7.97
N ASP A 64 12.30 12.24 -7.80
CA ASP A 64 13.30 11.75 -8.78
C ASP A 64 13.51 10.22 -8.70
N ALA A 65 13.02 9.56 -7.66
CA ALA A 65 13.20 8.13 -7.41
C ALA A 65 12.04 7.24 -7.91
N ASP A 66 11.12 7.80 -8.66
CA ASP A 66 9.95 7.11 -9.21
C ASP A 66 9.12 6.36 -8.14
N PRO A 67 8.52 7.08 -7.18
CA PRO A 67 7.78 6.50 -6.08
C PRO A 67 6.52 5.80 -6.58
N VAL A 68 6.17 4.68 -5.93
CA VAL A 68 4.98 3.88 -6.25
C VAL A 68 4.05 3.80 -5.05
N VAL A 69 2.75 3.63 -5.31
CA VAL A 69 1.76 3.33 -4.27
C VAL A 69 1.66 1.82 -4.10
N LEU A 70 1.69 1.37 -2.85
CA LEU A 70 1.47 -0.03 -2.48
C LEU A 70 0.05 -0.22 -1.94
N GLU A 71 -0.52 -1.38 -2.19
CA GLU A 71 -1.81 -1.79 -1.62
C GLU A 71 -1.66 -3.10 -0.85
N PRO A 72 -2.43 -3.30 0.24
CA PRO A 72 -2.43 -4.56 0.97
C PRO A 72 -3.06 -5.67 0.14
N ILE A 73 -2.42 -6.83 0.16
CA ILE A 73 -2.88 -8.06 -0.46
C ILE A 73 -3.31 -9.03 0.64
N GLU A 74 -4.46 -9.66 0.45
CA GLU A 74 -4.97 -10.73 1.30
C GLU A 74 -4.83 -12.07 0.60
N GLU A 75 -4.46 -13.09 1.35
CA GLU A 75 -4.64 -14.48 0.95
C GLU A 75 -6.02 -14.94 1.40
N VAL A 76 -6.85 -15.32 0.45
CA VAL A 76 -8.22 -15.77 0.65
C VAL A 76 -8.25 -17.28 0.45
N THR A 77 -8.76 -18.03 1.43
CA THR A 77 -9.01 -19.46 1.33
C THR A 77 -10.52 -19.68 1.30
N VAL A 78 -11.03 -20.17 0.19
CA VAL A 78 -12.48 -20.34 -0.06
C VAL A 78 -12.80 -21.82 -0.12
N THR A 79 -13.72 -22.26 0.73
CA THR A 79 -14.20 -23.67 0.75
C THR A 79 -15.62 -23.70 0.20
N ILE A 80 -15.81 -24.45 -0.89
CA ILE A 80 -17.06 -24.49 -1.66
C ILE A 80 -17.30 -25.89 -2.24
N PRO A 81 -18.57 -26.26 -2.53
CA PRO A 81 -18.86 -27.40 -3.39
C PRO A 81 -18.20 -27.23 -4.77
N GLU A 82 -17.69 -28.32 -5.33
CA GLU A 82 -16.96 -28.32 -6.61
C GLU A 82 -17.73 -27.61 -7.76
N SER A 83 -19.04 -27.73 -7.75
CA SER A 83 -19.89 -27.10 -8.77
C SER A 83 -19.79 -25.57 -8.85
N TYR A 84 -19.31 -24.91 -7.80
CA TYR A 84 -19.13 -23.46 -7.75
C TYR A 84 -17.68 -22.99 -7.99
N ALA A 85 -16.72 -23.93 -8.13
CA ALA A 85 -15.30 -23.59 -8.27
C ALA A 85 -15.02 -22.64 -9.43
N GLY A 86 -15.61 -22.90 -10.60
CA GLY A 86 -15.44 -22.03 -11.78
C GLY A 86 -15.96 -20.61 -11.56
N ALA A 87 -17.13 -20.47 -10.95
CA ALA A 87 -17.72 -19.15 -10.66
C ALA A 87 -16.91 -18.37 -9.64
N VAL A 88 -16.41 -19.04 -8.59
CA VAL A 88 -15.55 -18.41 -7.57
C VAL A 88 -14.21 -17.99 -8.15
N MET A 89 -13.56 -18.81 -8.97
CA MET A 89 -12.31 -18.42 -9.65
C MET A 89 -12.53 -17.24 -10.60
N GLY A 90 -13.67 -17.19 -11.30
CA GLY A 90 -14.06 -16.04 -12.13
C GLY A 90 -14.23 -14.75 -11.33
N ASP A 91 -14.89 -14.80 -10.18
CA ASP A 91 -15.06 -13.66 -9.27
C ASP A 91 -13.72 -13.16 -8.71
N ILE A 92 -12.85 -14.07 -8.30
CA ILE A 92 -11.48 -13.74 -7.83
C ILE A 92 -10.70 -13.03 -8.94
N SER A 93 -10.75 -13.55 -10.17
CA SER A 93 -10.06 -12.93 -11.31
C SER A 93 -10.64 -11.54 -11.64
N ALA A 94 -11.95 -11.37 -11.55
CA ALA A 94 -12.60 -10.07 -11.73
C ALA A 94 -12.22 -9.06 -10.62
N SER A 95 -11.83 -9.54 -9.45
CA SER A 95 -11.34 -8.76 -8.31
C SER A 95 -9.82 -8.54 -8.33
N ARG A 96 -9.20 -8.57 -9.49
CA ARG A 96 -7.73 -8.46 -9.65
C ARG A 96 -6.94 -9.53 -8.87
N GLY A 97 -7.60 -10.61 -8.49
CA GLY A 97 -7.01 -11.71 -7.75
C GLY A 97 -6.36 -12.74 -8.66
N ARG A 98 -5.51 -13.56 -8.05
CA ARG A 98 -4.87 -14.72 -8.69
C ARG A 98 -5.03 -15.95 -7.81
N VAL A 99 -5.47 -17.04 -8.40
CA VAL A 99 -5.52 -18.35 -7.74
C VAL A 99 -4.09 -18.89 -7.61
N THR A 100 -3.68 -19.24 -6.39
CA THR A 100 -2.36 -19.77 -6.08
C THR A 100 -2.36 -21.26 -5.78
N GLY A 101 -3.52 -21.82 -5.47
CA GLY A 101 -3.68 -23.23 -5.20
C GLY A 101 -5.13 -23.69 -5.23
N MET A 102 -5.33 -24.97 -5.42
CA MET A 102 -6.64 -25.60 -5.34
C MET A 102 -6.46 -27.04 -4.86
N GLU A 103 -7.27 -27.43 -3.89
CA GLU A 103 -7.26 -28.79 -3.33
C GLU A 103 -8.66 -29.23 -2.98
N THR A 104 -8.82 -30.50 -2.66
CA THR A 104 -10.10 -31.08 -2.19
C THR A 104 -9.93 -31.47 -0.73
N ASP A 105 -10.86 -31.05 0.12
CA ASP A 105 -10.86 -31.40 1.53
C ASP A 105 -11.40 -32.80 1.80
N GLU A 106 -11.36 -33.24 3.06
CA GLU A 106 -11.84 -34.55 3.49
C GLU A 106 -13.34 -34.78 3.28
N ARG A 107 -14.12 -33.69 3.11
CA ARG A 107 -15.55 -33.74 2.86
C ARG A 107 -15.91 -33.77 1.38
N GLY A 108 -14.90 -33.62 0.51
CA GLY A 108 -15.08 -33.55 -0.94
C GLY A 108 -15.37 -32.15 -1.45
N ASP A 109 -15.26 -31.11 -0.58
CA ASP A 109 -15.38 -29.72 -0.99
C ASP A 109 -14.07 -29.24 -1.64
N THR A 110 -14.20 -28.29 -2.55
CA THR A 110 -13.06 -27.64 -3.20
C THR A 110 -12.59 -26.47 -2.35
N VAL A 111 -11.29 -26.46 -2.03
CA VAL A 111 -10.61 -25.37 -1.34
C VAL A 111 -9.79 -24.59 -2.36
N VAL A 112 -10.16 -23.35 -2.63
CA VAL A 112 -9.46 -22.43 -3.53
C VAL A 112 -8.63 -21.49 -2.69
N ILE A 113 -7.32 -21.44 -2.95
CA ILE A 113 -6.39 -20.49 -2.31
C ILE A 113 -6.03 -19.44 -3.35
N ALA A 114 -6.23 -18.18 -2.99
CA ALA A 114 -6.00 -17.07 -3.90
C ALA A 114 -5.44 -15.85 -3.17
N GLN A 115 -4.84 -14.94 -3.92
CA GLN A 115 -4.42 -13.65 -3.43
C GLN A 115 -5.16 -12.55 -4.20
N ALA A 116 -5.68 -11.55 -3.49
CA ALA A 116 -6.35 -10.43 -4.08
C ALA A 116 -6.14 -9.15 -3.24
N PRO A 117 -6.20 -7.96 -3.87
CA PRO A 117 -6.13 -6.70 -3.15
C PRO A 117 -7.29 -6.56 -2.16
N LEU A 118 -6.99 -6.13 -0.94
CA LEU A 118 -8.01 -5.91 0.09
C LEU A 118 -9.12 -4.95 -0.38
N ALA A 119 -8.76 -3.95 -1.18
CA ALA A 119 -9.72 -2.99 -1.74
C ALA A 119 -10.83 -3.64 -2.58
N GLU A 120 -10.57 -4.80 -3.18
CA GLU A 120 -11.52 -5.55 -4.01
C GLU A 120 -12.34 -6.58 -3.21
N LEU A 121 -12.07 -6.72 -1.92
CA LEU A 121 -12.65 -7.77 -1.06
C LEU A 121 -13.63 -7.25 -0.01
N THR A 122 -13.94 -5.95 -0.03
CA THR A 122 -14.80 -5.31 1.00
C THR A 122 -16.20 -5.90 1.10
N ASP A 123 -16.75 -6.39 0.01
CA ASP A 123 -18.07 -7.01 -0.09
C ASP A 123 -18.03 -8.53 -0.38
N TYR A 124 -16.84 -9.15 -0.22
CA TYR A 124 -16.60 -10.53 -0.64
C TYR A 124 -17.55 -11.54 0.02
N SER A 125 -17.87 -11.37 1.29
CA SER A 125 -18.84 -12.22 2.00
C SER A 125 -20.20 -12.27 1.29
N THR A 126 -20.68 -11.11 0.86
CA THR A 126 -21.97 -11.00 0.15
C THR A 126 -21.91 -11.63 -1.24
N ARG A 127 -20.81 -11.36 -1.97
CA ARG A 127 -20.61 -11.94 -3.29
C ARG A 127 -20.49 -13.46 -3.25
N LEU A 128 -19.69 -13.99 -2.31
CA LEU A 128 -19.52 -15.44 -2.16
C LEU A 128 -20.86 -16.13 -1.85
N ARG A 129 -21.65 -15.57 -0.92
CA ARG A 129 -22.99 -16.11 -0.61
C ARG A 129 -23.90 -16.11 -1.81
N SER A 130 -23.87 -15.07 -2.62
CA SER A 130 -24.65 -14.99 -3.86
C SER A 130 -24.21 -16.05 -4.86
N ILE A 131 -22.92 -16.21 -5.09
CA ILE A 131 -22.37 -17.18 -6.05
C ILE A 131 -22.70 -18.62 -5.63
N THR A 132 -22.55 -18.93 -4.33
CA THR A 132 -22.64 -20.28 -3.78
C THR A 132 -23.99 -20.63 -3.14
N ARG A 133 -24.97 -19.73 -3.28
CA ARG A 133 -26.31 -19.86 -2.65
C ARG A 133 -26.20 -20.12 -1.13
N GLY A 134 -25.23 -19.47 -0.50
CA GLY A 134 -25.01 -19.54 0.94
C GLY A 134 -24.21 -20.75 1.43
N THR A 135 -23.68 -21.61 0.53
CA THR A 135 -22.96 -22.83 0.91
C THR A 135 -21.44 -22.64 1.03
N GLY A 136 -20.91 -21.52 0.53
CA GLY A 136 -19.47 -21.23 0.59
C GLY A 136 -19.06 -20.56 1.88
N ASP A 137 -17.84 -20.86 2.32
CA ASP A 137 -17.17 -20.23 3.44
C ASP A 137 -15.77 -19.77 3.03
N PHE A 138 -15.22 -18.77 3.73
CA PHE A 138 -13.87 -18.28 3.45
C PHE A 138 -13.18 -17.73 4.69
N THR A 139 -11.87 -17.72 4.61
CA THR A 139 -10.98 -17.03 5.56
C THR A 139 -10.04 -16.11 4.80
N MET A 140 -9.59 -15.03 5.43
CA MET A 140 -8.58 -14.12 4.89
C MET A 140 -7.46 -13.90 5.89
N LYS A 141 -6.24 -13.77 5.37
CA LYS A 141 -5.07 -13.35 6.16
C LYS A 141 -4.20 -12.42 5.33
N PRO A 142 -3.52 -11.43 5.96
CA PRO A 142 -2.60 -10.55 5.26
C PRO A 142 -1.48 -11.34 4.55
N ALA A 143 -1.23 -11.00 3.29
CA ALA A 143 -0.19 -11.61 2.46
C ALA A 143 0.91 -10.61 2.03
N GLY A 144 0.89 -9.40 2.58
CA GLY A 144 1.86 -8.36 2.29
C GLY A 144 1.29 -7.20 1.48
N TYR A 145 2.17 -6.51 0.76
CA TYR A 145 1.85 -5.35 -0.07
C TYR A 145 2.39 -5.55 -1.48
N GLU A 146 1.65 -5.09 -2.46
CA GLU A 146 2.08 -5.07 -3.86
C GLU A 146 1.81 -3.68 -4.46
N GLN A 147 2.56 -3.33 -5.51
CA GLN A 147 2.33 -2.10 -6.24
C GLN A 147 0.95 -2.10 -6.88
N VAL A 148 0.21 -1.00 -6.73
CA VAL A 148 -1.07 -0.83 -7.42
C VAL A 148 -0.86 -0.71 -8.94
N PRO A 149 -1.85 -1.07 -9.77
CA PRO A 149 -1.83 -0.80 -11.20
C PRO A 149 -1.65 0.69 -11.50
N TYR A 150 -1.04 1.00 -12.63
CA TYR A 150 -0.72 2.39 -13.01
C TYR A 150 -1.97 3.30 -13.04
N ASP A 151 -3.07 2.82 -13.59
CA ASP A 151 -4.33 3.56 -13.67
C ASP A 151 -4.95 3.83 -12.28
N VAL A 152 -4.80 2.89 -11.35
CA VAL A 152 -5.21 3.06 -9.94
C VAL A 152 -4.32 4.10 -9.25
N GLN A 153 -3.00 4.03 -9.43
CA GLN A 153 -2.06 5.00 -8.89
C GLN A 153 -2.37 6.41 -9.40
N ALA A 154 -2.59 6.58 -10.70
CA ALA A 154 -2.89 7.86 -11.30
C ALA A 154 -4.13 8.53 -10.66
N LYS A 155 -5.20 7.78 -10.43
CA LYS A 155 -6.42 8.27 -9.75
C LYS A 155 -6.17 8.64 -8.28
N LEU A 156 -5.33 7.89 -7.59
CA LEU A 156 -4.97 8.19 -6.19
C LEU A 156 -4.15 9.47 -6.07
N VAL A 157 -3.20 9.66 -6.98
CA VAL A 157 -2.37 10.89 -7.06
C VAL A 157 -3.24 12.11 -7.39
N GLU A 158 -4.07 12.03 -8.41
CA GLU A 158 -5.00 13.10 -8.80
C GLU A 158 -5.89 13.54 -7.63
N ARG A 159 -6.51 12.60 -6.95
CA ARG A 159 -7.36 12.87 -5.77
C ARG A 159 -6.58 13.54 -4.63
N TYR A 160 -5.35 13.14 -4.41
CA TYR A 160 -4.50 13.74 -3.39
C TYR A 160 -4.11 15.17 -3.73
N GLU A 161 -3.78 15.45 -4.99
CA GLU A 161 -3.45 16.79 -5.48
C GLU A 161 -4.65 17.73 -5.40
N GLU A 162 -5.84 17.29 -5.80
CA GLU A 162 -7.10 18.04 -5.67
C GLU A 162 -7.42 18.39 -4.21
N GLY A 163 -7.19 17.46 -3.28
CA GLY A 163 -7.37 17.67 -1.85
C GLY A 163 -6.43 18.71 -1.24
N ARG A 164 -5.25 18.92 -1.84
CA ARG A 164 -4.25 19.91 -1.40
C ARG A 164 -4.47 21.30 -2.02
N ALA A 165 -5.23 21.38 -3.10
CA ALA A 165 -5.53 22.65 -3.77
C ALA A 165 -6.69 23.43 -3.10
N LYS A 166 -7.39 22.83 -2.16
CA LYS A 166 -8.45 23.43 -1.32
C LYS A 166 -7.88 23.87 0.04
#